data_11b88725daf0472a072458e1aa3fd317
#
_entry.id   11b88725daf0472a072458e1aa3fd317
#
_cell.length_a   1.000
_cell.length_b   1.000
_cell.length_c   1.000
_cell.angle_alpha   90.00
_cell.angle_beta   90.00
_cell.angle_gamma   90.00
#
_symmetry.space_group_name_H-M   'P 1'
#
loop_
_entity.id
_entity.type
_entity.pdbx_description
1 polymer ?
#
loop_
_entity_poly.entity_id
_entity_poly.type
_entity_poly.pdbx_seq_one_letter_code
_entity_poly.pdbx_strand_id
1 'polypeptide(L)'
;MTLMCIPQAKELGVVSEILVIGDDLTGTNATASAYARDGLRAVTVLDPTAPVDLDDSIQVIACSTGSRHMTPARAAQTVDAIVRNFGYDVRAIVKRFDTTLRGNIGAEIEAT
;
A
#
# COMPACT_ATOMS: atom_id res chain seq x y z
N MET A 1 -3.50 6.18 14.95
CA MET A 1 -3.26 5.60 13.63
C MET A 1 -3.39 4.10 13.69
N THR A 2 -4.08 3.54 12.76
CA THR A 2 -4.28 2.08 12.70
C THR A 2 -3.49 1.51 11.53
N LEU A 3 -2.67 0.52 11.83
CA LEU A 3 -1.96 -0.24 10.80
C LEU A 3 -2.42 -1.68 10.84
N MET A 4 -2.69 -2.23 9.67
CA MET A 4 -2.97 -3.64 9.53
C MET A 4 -1.90 -4.23 8.60
N CYS A 5 -1.21 -5.26 9.07
CA CYS A 5 -0.22 -5.97 8.29
C CYS A 5 -0.77 -7.36 7.96
N ILE A 6 -0.86 -7.65 6.66
CA ILE A 6 -1.39 -8.92 6.17
C ILE A 6 -0.22 -9.72 5.59
N PRO A 7 0.22 -10.79 6.26
CA PRO A 7 1.31 -11.61 5.72
C PRO A 7 0.91 -12.29 4.42
N GLN A 8 1.83 -12.34 3.49
CA GLN A 8 1.68 -13.04 2.23
C GLN A 8 2.63 -14.21 2.17
N ALA A 9 2.19 -15.32 1.59
CA ALA A 9 3.07 -16.44 1.32
C ALA A 9 4.10 -16.00 0.28
N LYS A 10 5.37 -16.34 0.51
CA LYS A 10 6.46 -15.86 -0.32
C LYS A 10 7.17 -17.00 -0.99
N GLU A 11 7.36 -16.83 -2.29
CA GLU A 11 8.23 -17.68 -3.07
C GLU A 11 9.59 -17.01 -3.26
N LEU A 12 10.52 -17.74 -3.84
CA LEU A 12 11.86 -17.20 -4.14
C LEU A 12 11.77 -16.10 -5.21
N GLY A 13 12.71 -15.17 -5.17
CA GLY A 13 12.83 -14.14 -6.18
C GLY A 13 11.97 -12.91 -5.93
N VAL A 14 11.64 -12.66 -4.67
CA VAL A 14 10.85 -11.50 -4.28
C VAL A 14 11.59 -10.21 -4.59
N VAL A 15 10.92 -9.31 -5.31
CA VAL A 15 11.45 -7.99 -5.64
C VAL A 15 11.25 -7.04 -4.47
N SER A 16 10.03 -6.94 -3.97
CA SER A 16 9.69 -6.06 -2.86
C SER A 16 9.21 -6.86 -1.67
N GLU A 17 9.42 -6.34 -0.47
CA GLU A 17 9.04 -7.05 0.75
C GLU A 17 7.73 -6.58 1.33
N ILE A 18 7.44 -5.27 1.21
CA ILE A 18 6.27 -4.66 1.84
C ILE A 18 5.55 -3.77 0.84
N LEU A 19 4.24 -3.94 0.76
CA LEU A 19 3.34 -3.03 0.06
C LEU A 19 2.54 -2.26 1.10
N VAL A 20 2.68 -0.94 1.10
CA VAL A 20 1.90 -0.04 1.97
C VAL A 20 0.78 0.56 1.13
N ILE A 21 -0.45 0.44 1.61
CA ILE A 21 -1.62 1.05 0.96
C ILE A 21 -2.28 1.98 1.97
N GLY A 22 -2.25 3.28 1.69
CA GLY A 22 -2.89 4.29 2.51
C GLY A 22 -4.00 4.98 1.76
N ASP A 23 -4.95 5.58 2.46
CA ASP A 23 -6.09 6.25 1.85
C ASP A 23 -5.81 7.73 1.55
N ASP A 24 -4.69 8.26 2.00
CA ASP A 24 -4.23 9.61 1.65
C ASP A 24 -2.71 9.66 1.47
N LEU A 25 -2.24 10.65 0.74
CA LEU A 25 -0.83 10.76 0.40
C LEU A 25 0.05 11.08 1.61
N THR A 26 -0.39 11.98 2.48
CA THR A 26 0.38 12.38 3.66
C THR A 26 0.68 11.21 4.56
N GLY A 27 -0.35 10.43 4.88
CA GLY A 27 -0.20 9.26 5.73
C GLY A 27 0.62 8.15 5.07
N THR A 28 0.42 7.96 3.78
CA THR A 28 1.19 6.97 3.02
C THR A 28 2.68 7.33 3.03
N ASN A 29 3.01 8.59 2.78
CA ASN A 29 4.40 9.06 2.82
C ASN A 29 5.00 8.96 4.22
N ALA A 30 4.23 9.25 5.26
CA ALA A 30 4.71 9.11 6.63
C ALA A 30 5.11 7.67 6.94
N THR A 31 4.32 6.71 6.50
CA THR A 31 4.62 5.29 6.69
C THR A 31 5.85 4.87 5.88
N ALA A 32 5.93 5.27 4.62
CA ALA A 32 7.09 4.98 3.78
C ALA A 32 8.37 5.57 4.39
N SER A 33 8.30 6.80 4.90
CA SER A 33 9.44 7.47 5.54
C SER A 33 9.91 6.74 6.79
N ALA A 34 8.98 6.17 7.55
CA ALA A 34 9.34 5.38 8.73
C ALA A 34 10.18 4.16 8.35
N TYR A 35 9.79 3.45 7.29
CA TYR A 35 10.58 2.33 6.80
C TYR A 35 11.94 2.79 6.26
N ALA A 36 11.99 3.91 5.57
CA ALA A 36 13.24 4.45 5.05
C ALA A 36 14.21 4.81 6.19
N ARG A 37 13.70 5.34 7.30
CA ARG A 37 14.53 5.63 8.47
C ARG A 37 15.10 4.37 9.10
N ASP A 38 14.43 3.24 8.94
CA ASP A 38 14.92 1.95 9.42
C ASP A 38 15.90 1.29 8.44
N GLY A 39 16.28 1.99 7.38
CA GLY A 39 17.29 1.50 6.44
C GLY A 39 16.74 0.76 5.23
N LEU A 40 15.42 0.71 5.05
CA LEU A 40 14.82 0.07 3.90
C LEU A 40 14.71 1.05 2.72
N ARG A 41 14.83 0.52 1.52
CA ARG A 41 14.67 1.33 0.31
C ARG A 41 13.18 1.41 -0.01
N ALA A 42 12.60 2.59 0.23
CA ALA A 42 11.17 2.81 0.07
C ALA A 42 10.90 3.83 -1.04
N VAL A 43 9.81 3.63 -1.76
CA VAL A 43 9.33 4.54 -2.78
C VAL A 43 7.83 4.73 -2.63
N THR A 44 7.35 5.95 -2.88
CA THR A 44 5.93 6.24 -2.96
C THR A 44 5.54 6.37 -4.41
N VAL A 45 4.55 5.60 -4.83
CA VAL A 45 4.02 5.65 -6.19
C VAL A 45 2.86 6.65 -6.19
N LEU A 46 3.00 7.72 -7.00
CA LEU A 46 2.01 8.80 -7.02
C LEU A 46 0.74 8.42 -7.77
N ASP A 47 0.87 7.61 -8.82
CA ASP A 47 -0.28 7.09 -9.56
C ASP A 47 -0.18 5.56 -9.61
N PRO A 48 -0.72 4.88 -8.60
CA PRO A 48 -0.60 3.41 -8.52
C PRO A 48 -1.48 2.67 -9.52
N THR A 49 -2.32 3.36 -10.26
CA THR A 49 -3.14 2.74 -11.31
C THR A 49 -2.41 2.73 -12.67
N ALA A 50 -1.34 3.49 -12.81
CA ALA A 50 -0.54 3.53 -14.03
C ALA A 50 0.58 2.49 -13.98
N PRO A 51 1.06 2.00 -15.13
CA PRO A 51 2.22 1.11 -15.15
C PRO A 51 3.45 1.82 -14.57
N VAL A 52 4.18 1.12 -13.70
CA VAL A 52 5.38 1.64 -13.06
C VAL A 52 6.47 0.59 -13.17
N ASP A 53 7.64 1.02 -13.62
CA ASP A 53 8.81 0.18 -13.68
C ASP A 53 9.70 0.50 -12.48
N LEU A 54 9.75 -0.41 -11.52
CA LEU A 54 10.49 -0.24 -10.29
C LEU A 54 11.74 -1.11 -10.29
N ASP A 55 12.81 -0.54 -9.73
CA ASP A 55 14.07 -1.23 -9.55
C ASP A 55 13.90 -2.39 -8.54
N ASP A 56 14.57 -3.52 -8.81
CA ASP A 56 14.53 -4.69 -7.95
C ASP A 56 15.07 -4.42 -6.54
N SER A 57 15.82 -3.34 -6.34
CA SER A 57 16.35 -2.99 -5.04
C SER A 57 15.33 -2.35 -4.10
N ILE A 58 14.16 -1.98 -4.61
CA ILE A 58 13.11 -1.37 -3.80
C ILE A 58 12.48 -2.42 -2.89
N GLN A 59 12.48 -2.15 -1.60
CA GLN A 59 11.98 -3.07 -0.59
C GLN A 59 10.58 -2.72 -0.09
N VAL A 60 10.22 -1.43 -0.14
CA VAL A 60 8.91 -0.95 0.29
C VAL A 60 8.30 -0.12 -0.82
N ILE A 61 7.13 -0.53 -1.27
CA ILE A 61 6.33 0.22 -2.23
C ILE A 61 5.13 0.79 -1.48
N ALA A 62 4.98 2.10 -1.50
CA ALA A 62 3.87 2.77 -0.84
C ALA A 62 2.96 3.40 -1.88
N CYS A 63 1.67 3.10 -1.81
CA CYS A 63 0.66 3.59 -2.74
C CYS A 63 -0.44 4.31 -1.99
N SER A 64 -0.76 5.53 -2.41
CA SER A 64 -1.94 6.22 -1.90
C SER A 64 -3.11 5.97 -2.85
N THR A 65 -4.23 5.54 -2.30
CA THR A 65 -5.43 5.33 -3.09
C THR A 65 -6.18 6.65 -3.38
N GLY A 66 -5.97 7.65 -2.52
CA GLY A 66 -6.78 8.89 -2.58
C GLY A 66 -8.26 8.61 -2.34
N SER A 67 -8.58 7.54 -1.62
CA SER A 67 -9.92 6.97 -1.60
C SER A 67 -10.79 7.44 -0.44
N ARG A 68 -10.28 8.34 0.42
CA ARG A 68 -10.99 8.72 1.65
C ARG A 68 -12.42 9.20 1.39
N HIS A 69 -12.63 9.92 0.29
CA HIS A 69 -13.93 10.48 -0.09
C HIS A 69 -14.58 9.74 -1.26
N MET A 70 -14.05 8.60 -1.66
CA MET A 70 -14.66 7.77 -2.69
C MET A 70 -15.84 6.97 -2.12
N THR A 71 -16.70 6.46 -3.01
CA THR A 71 -17.68 5.46 -2.60
C THR A 71 -16.96 4.17 -2.17
N PRO A 72 -17.58 3.35 -1.30
CA PRO A 72 -16.95 2.09 -0.89
C PRO A 72 -16.58 1.18 -2.06
N ALA A 73 -17.44 1.12 -3.09
CA ALA A 73 -17.16 0.30 -4.27
C ALA A 73 -15.92 0.79 -5.03
N ARG A 74 -15.79 2.10 -5.21
CA ARG A 74 -14.62 2.66 -5.91
C ARG A 74 -13.36 2.52 -5.10
N ALA A 75 -13.44 2.71 -3.78
CA ALA A 75 -12.31 2.51 -2.90
C ALA A 75 -11.81 1.07 -2.98
N ALA A 76 -12.72 0.11 -2.93
CA ALA A 76 -12.38 -1.31 -3.04
C ALA A 76 -11.74 -1.64 -4.39
N GLN A 77 -12.27 -1.09 -5.50
CA GLN A 77 -11.70 -1.29 -6.83
C GLN A 77 -10.29 -0.73 -6.94
N THR A 78 -10.05 0.44 -6.35
CA THR A 78 -8.72 1.07 -6.36
C THR A 78 -7.72 0.21 -5.60
N VAL A 79 -8.08 -0.25 -4.41
CA VAL A 79 -7.22 -1.14 -3.61
C VAL A 79 -6.96 -2.45 -4.34
N ASP A 80 -8.00 -3.04 -4.93
CA ASP A 80 -7.85 -4.28 -5.69
C ASP A 80 -6.85 -4.12 -6.86
N ALA A 81 -6.93 -3.01 -7.57
CA ALA A 81 -6.00 -2.72 -8.66
C ALA A 81 -4.56 -2.60 -8.15
N ILE A 82 -4.36 -1.93 -7.02
CA ILE A 82 -3.03 -1.79 -6.41
C ILE A 82 -2.48 -3.15 -5.98
N VAL A 83 -3.28 -3.96 -5.35
CA VAL A 83 -2.86 -5.31 -4.91
C VAL A 83 -2.48 -6.16 -6.12
N ARG A 84 -3.25 -6.08 -7.20
CA ARG A 84 -2.93 -6.83 -8.42
C ARG A 84 -1.64 -6.35 -9.07
N ASN A 85 -1.37 -5.04 -9.04
CA ASN A 85 -0.18 -4.48 -9.68
C ASN A 85 1.09 -4.67 -8.87
N PHE A 86 1.01 -4.60 -7.55
CA PHE A 86 2.19 -4.53 -6.68
C PHE A 86 2.24 -5.62 -5.61
N GLY A 87 1.12 -6.26 -5.29
CA GLY A 87 1.04 -7.17 -4.15
C GLY A 87 1.46 -8.60 -4.41
N TYR A 88 1.82 -8.93 -5.65
CA TYR A 88 1.99 -10.33 -6.04
C TYR A 88 3.17 -10.99 -5.34
N ASP A 89 4.28 -10.30 -5.23
CA ASP A 89 5.53 -10.85 -4.71
C ASP A 89 5.91 -10.28 -3.35
N VAL A 90 5.03 -9.55 -2.69
CA VAL A 90 5.36 -8.94 -1.41
C VAL A 90 5.17 -9.92 -0.27
N ARG A 91 5.97 -9.73 0.78
CA ARG A 91 5.88 -10.52 1.99
C ARG A 91 4.72 -10.10 2.88
N ALA A 92 4.37 -8.82 2.87
CA ALA A 92 3.30 -8.28 3.70
C ALA A 92 2.65 -7.09 3.01
N ILE A 93 1.35 -6.93 3.25
CA ILE A 93 0.61 -5.74 2.87
C ILE A 93 0.23 -5.00 4.14
N VAL A 94 0.62 -3.72 4.22
CA VAL A 94 0.32 -2.86 5.35
C VAL A 94 -0.75 -1.87 4.93
N LYS A 95 -1.93 -1.97 5.54
CA LYS A 95 -3.00 -1.00 5.33
C LYS A 95 -2.89 0.12 6.35
N ARG A 96 -2.83 1.35 5.85
CA ARG A 96 -2.79 2.53 6.70
C ARG A 96 -4.10 3.28 6.64
N PHE A 97 -4.64 3.61 7.82
CA PHE A 97 -5.90 4.31 7.97
C PHE A 97 -5.72 5.64 8.68
N ASP A 98 -6.69 6.52 8.53
CA ASP A 98 -6.76 7.76 9.26
C ASP A 98 -6.94 7.49 10.77
N THR A 99 -6.31 8.33 11.60
CA THR A 99 -6.39 8.17 13.06
C THR A 99 -7.81 8.35 13.59
N THR A 100 -8.66 9.09 12.89
CA THR A 100 -10.07 9.25 13.25
C THR A 100 -10.98 8.27 12.52
N LEU A 101 -10.40 7.31 11.79
CA LEU A 101 -11.09 6.26 11.07
C LEU A 101 -12.04 6.77 9.98
N ARG A 102 -11.65 7.87 9.33
CA ARG A 102 -12.37 8.37 8.15
C ARG A 102 -12.08 7.46 6.96
N GLY A 103 -13.02 7.45 6.01
CA GLY A 103 -12.85 6.73 4.76
C GLY A 103 -13.55 5.39 4.75
N ASN A 104 -13.16 4.55 3.83
CA ASN A 104 -13.85 3.29 3.50
C ASN A 104 -13.09 2.07 4.06
N ILE A 105 -12.88 2.05 5.37
CA ILE A 105 -12.00 1.08 6.02
C ILE A 105 -12.41 -0.36 5.74
N GLY A 106 -13.69 -0.68 5.93
CA GLY A 106 -14.17 -2.05 5.73
C GLY A 106 -14.01 -2.51 4.28
N ALA A 107 -14.45 -1.68 3.33
CA ALA A 107 -14.35 -2.01 1.90
C ALA A 107 -12.91 -2.18 1.45
N GLU A 108 -12.01 -1.35 1.95
CA GLU A 108 -10.60 -1.42 1.57
C GLU A 108 -9.90 -2.64 2.20
N ILE A 109 -10.26 -3.00 3.41
CA ILE A 109 -9.72 -4.22 4.03
C ILE A 109 -10.16 -5.46 3.25
N GLU A 110 -11.43 -5.54 2.89
CA GLU A 110 -11.94 -6.68 2.13
C GLU A 110 -11.23 -6.82 0.77
N ALA A 111 -10.92 -5.70 0.12
CA ALA A 111 -10.25 -5.69 -1.17
C ALA A 111 -8.76 -6.07 -1.07
N THR A 112 -8.19 -5.99 0.11
CA THR A 112 -6.80 -6.35 0.34
C THR A 112 -6.64 -7.85 0.52
#